data_c5eea8d5567c867915723c819cfa8d56
#
_entry.id   c5eea8d5567c867915723c819cfa8d56
#
_cell.length_a   1.000
_cell.length_b   1.000
_cell.length_c   1.000
_cell.angle_alpha   90.00
_cell.angle_beta   90.00
_cell.angle_gamma   90.00
#
_symmetry.space_group_name_H-M   'P 1'
#
loop_
_entity.id
_entity.type
_entity.pdbx_description
1 polymer ?
#
loop_
_entity_poly.entity_id
_entity_poly.type
_entity_poly.pdbx_seq_one_letter_code
_entity_poly.pdbx_strand_id
1 'polypeptide(L)'
;PHQLAMARRVYRALRDGEHLLLEAPTGSGKTMGILYPALKSLADGHHDRLFFLTSRTTGALAVNEAVARLAPAALRYVEIIAKEKACQVPGMPCDAERCKYAHGYFDRIHGALSELLSARIMSPATVQRVAEHHCVCPFELSLDAARWADVIVGDYNYLLDPVVRLQRFADDKRLAVLIDESHQLADRAR
;
A
#
# COMPACT_ATOMS: atom_id res chain seq x y z
N PRO A 1 7.38 -1.53 -27.98
CA PRO A 1 6.24 -2.37 -28.41
C PRO A 1 5.72 -3.29 -27.31
N HIS A 2 6.60 -4.01 -26.57
CA HIS A 2 6.18 -4.99 -25.55
C HIS A 2 5.47 -4.36 -24.33
N GLN A 3 5.95 -3.22 -23.82
CA GLN A 3 5.34 -2.52 -22.69
C GLN A 3 3.90 -2.07 -22.98
N LEU A 4 3.63 -1.57 -24.20
CA LEU A 4 2.29 -1.14 -24.56
C LEU A 4 1.31 -2.33 -24.66
N ALA A 5 1.77 -3.47 -25.19
CA ALA A 5 0.98 -4.69 -25.25
C ALA A 5 0.66 -5.20 -23.83
N MET A 6 1.64 -5.21 -22.94
CA MET A 6 1.49 -5.56 -21.53
C MET A 6 0.48 -4.61 -20.84
N ALA A 7 0.65 -3.31 -20.96
CA ALA A 7 -0.22 -2.32 -20.36
C ALA A 7 -1.69 -2.47 -20.82
N ARG A 8 -1.91 -2.75 -22.11
CA ARG A 8 -3.25 -3.01 -22.65
C ARG A 8 -3.89 -4.28 -22.06
N ARG A 9 -3.11 -5.33 -21.85
CA ARG A 9 -3.60 -6.57 -21.23
C ARG A 9 -3.95 -6.36 -19.76
N VAL A 10 -3.09 -5.66 -19.00
CA VAL A 10 -3.36 -5.32 -17.61
C VAL A 10 -4.63 -4.49 -17.48
N TYR A 11 -4.77 -3.44 -18.31
CA TYR A 11 -5.97 -2.60 -18.28
C TYR A 11 -7.25 -3.38 -18.54
N ARG A 12 -7.24 -4.27 -19.56
CA ARG A 12 -8.39 -5.11 -19.89
C ARG A 12 -8.75 -6.05 -18.75
N ALA A 13 -7.77 -6.77 -18.21
CA ALA A 13 -8.00 -7.69 -17.11
C ALA A 13 -8.59 -6.98 -15.87
N LEU A 14 -8.07 -5.81 -15.53
CA LEU A 14 -8.61 -4.99 -14.43
C LEU A 14 -10.04 -4.53 -14.71
N ARG A 15 -10.30 -4.01 -15.91
CA ARG A 15 -11.64 -3.54 -16.32
C ARG A 15 -12.68 -4.66 -16.29
N ASP A 16 -12.29 -5.85 -16.77
CA ASP A 16 -13.19 -6.99 -16.95
C ASP A 16 -13.27 -7.89 -15.70
N GLY A 17 -12.49 -7.57 -14.64
CA GLY A 17 -12.44 -8.34 -13.38
C GLY A 17 -11.76 -9.71 -13.55
N GLU A 18 -10.82 -9.82 -14.47
CA GLU A 18 -10.13 -11.06 -14.79
C GLU A 18 -8.81 -11.20 -14.00
N HIS A 19 -8.40 -12.45 -13.77
CA HIS A 19 -7.06 -12.77 -13.27
C HIS A 19 -6.06 -12.80 -14.41
N LEU A 20 -4.93 -12.11 -14.24
CA LEU A 20 -3.86 -12.04 -15.23
C LEU A 20 -2.52 -12.42 -14.60
N LEU A 21 -1.90 -13.46 -15.11
CA LEU A 21 -0.50 -13.79 -14.81
C LEU A 21 0.39 -13.27 -15.93
N LEU A 22 1.41 -12.48 -15.56
CA LEU A 22 2.36 -11.89 -16.49
C LEU A 22 3.78 -12.32 -16.15
N GLU A 23 4.48 -12.84 -17.13
CA GLU A 23 5.91 -13.08 -17.08
C GLU A 23 6.64 -12.05 -17.96
N ALA A 24 7.62 -11.37 -17.38
CA ALA A 24 8.44 -10.40 -18.09
C ALA A 24 9.85 -10.36 -17.53
N PRO A 25 10.90 -10.19 -18.35
CA PRO A 25 12.29 -10.13 -17.90
C PRO A 25 12.52 -8.99 -16.91
N THR A 26 13.53 -9.13 -16.05
CA THR A 26 14.01 -8.04 -15.20
C THR A 26 14.46 -6.85 -16.04
N GLY A 27 14.23 -5.63 -15.56
CA GLY A 27 14.59 -4.40 -16.31
C GLY A 27 13.66 -4.03 -17.47
N SER A 28 12.61 -4.84 -17.76
CA SER A 28 11.66 -4.55 -18.84
C SER A 28 10.69 -3.38 -18.55
N GLY A 29 10.79 -2.75 -17.38
CA GLY A 29 9.86 -1.70 -16.94
C GLY A 29 8.52 -2.24 -16.44
N LYS A 30 8.50 -3.45 -15.85
CA LYS A 30 7.29 -4.12 -15.33
C LYS A 30 6.46 -3.21 -14.42
N THR A 31 7.10 -2.59 -13.42
CA THR A 31 6.39 -1.74 -12.45
C THR A 31 5.57 -0.64 -13.13
N MET A 32 6.17 0.09 -14.07
CA MET A 32 5.45 1.12 -14.85
C MET A 32 4.39 0.52 -15.75
N GLY A 33 4.71 -0.61 -16.41
CA GLY A 33 3.82 -1.31 -17.33
C GLY A 33 2.58 -1.92 -16.66
N ILE A 34 2.62 -2.14 -15.35
CA ILE A 34 1.50 -2.63 -14.55
C ILE A 34 0.79 -1.46 -13.84
N LEU A 35 1.55 -0.55 -13.24
CA LEU A 35 0.99 0.52 -12.43
C LEU A 35 0.26 1.57 -13.26
N TYR A 36 0.80 1.99 -14.42
CA TYR A 36 0.14 2.96 -15.28
C TYR A 36 -1.28 2.54 -15.70
N PRO A 37 -1.48 1.34 -16.29
CA PRO A 37 -2.83 0.89 -16.65
C PRO A 37 -3.73 0.68 -15.43
N ALA A 38 -3.17 0.32 -14.26
CA ALA A 38 -3.94 0.19 -13.03
C ALA A 38 -4.43 1.54 -12.51
N LEU A 39 -3.58 2.57 -12.50
CA LEU A 39 -3.98 3.94 -12.16
C LEU A 39 -5.01 4.49 -13.15
N LYS A 40 -4.87 4.17 -14.44
CA LYS A 40 -5.89 4.53 -15.43
C LYS A 40 -7.21 3.83 -15.16
N SER A 41 -7.20 2.54 -14.85
CA SER A 41 -8.41 1.77 -14.50
C SER A 41 -9.11 2.34 -13.26
N LEU A 42 -8.33 2.79 -12.27
CA LEU A 42 -8.84 3.51 -11.11
C LEU A 42 -9.50 4.85 -11.50
N ALA A 43 -8.81 5.65 -12.32
CA ALA A 43 -9.31 6.94 -12.80
C ALA A 43 -10.59 6.80 -13.65
N ASP A 44 -10.71 5.72 -14.41
CA ASP A 44 -11.90 5.40 -15.21
C ASP A 44 -13.06 4.83 -14.35
N GLY A 45 -12.85 4.68 -13.02
CA GLY A 45 -13.89 4.25 -12.07
C GLY A 45 -14.18 2.75 -12.06
N HIS A 46 -13.30 1.93 -12.62
CA HIS A 46 -13.47 0.46 -12.60
C HIS A 46 -13.19 -0.11 -11.19
N HIS A 47 -12.34 0.54 -10.40
CA HIS A 47 -12.00 0.19 -9.03
C HIS A 47 -12.05 1.42 -8.13
N ASP A 48 -12.20 1.20 -6.84
CA ASP A 48 -12.14 2.26 -5.82
C ASP A 48 -10.73 2.35 -5.21
N ARG A 49 -9.96 1.24 -5.25
CA ARG A 49 -8.61 1.12 -4.69
C ARG A 49 -7.73 0.17 -5.46
N LEU A 50 -6.42 0.43 -5.34
CA LEU A 50 -5.36 -0.48 -5.78
C LEU A 50 -4.55 -0.94 -4.56
N PHE A 51 -4.35 -2.25 -4.41
CA PHE A 51 -3.41 -2.79 -3.45
C PHE A 51 -2.22 -3.41 -4.21
N PHE A 52 -1.05 -2.81 -4.07
CA PHE A 52 0.19 -3.31 -4.67
C PHE A 52 0.96 -4.09 -3.62
N LEU A 53 1.07 -5.39 -3.82
CA LEU A 53 1.73 -6.31 -2.91
C LEU A 53 3.16 -6.59 -3.39
N THR A 54 4.12 -6.36 -2.51
CA THR A 54 5.53 -6.66 -2.74
C THR A 54 6.21 -7.06 -1.44
N SER A 55 7.10 -8.05 -1.51
CA SER A 55 7.90 -8.48 -0.36
C SER A 55 9.21 -7.71 -0.20
N ARG A 56 9.56 -6.86 -1.18
CA ARG A 56 10.85 -6.18 -1.27
C ARG A 56 10.70 -4.68 -1.06
N THR A 57 11.56 -4.13 -0.23
CA THR A 57 11.68 -2.66 -0.05
C THR A 57 11.97 -1.95 -1.38
N THR A 58 12.78 -2.57 -2.26
CA THR A 58 13.07 -2.04 -3.60
C THR A 58 11.83 -2.00 -4.49
N GLY A 59 10.92 -2.97 -4.36
CA GLY A 59 9.63 -2.97 -5.07
C GLY A 59 8.75 -1.81 -4.62
N ALA A 60 8.61 -1.61 -3.32
CA ALA A 60 7.85 -0.48 -2.76
C ALA A 60 8.45 0.88 -3.19
N LEU A 61 9.77 1.02 -3.19
CA LEU A 61 10.44 2.25 -3.66
C LEU A 61 10.15 2.51 -5.15
N ALA A 62 10.22 1.49 -5.99
CA ALA A 62 9.91 1.62 -7.43
C ALA A 62 8.45 2.04 -7.67
N VAL A 63 7.52 1.53 -6.86
CA VAL A 63 6.10 1.96 -6.91
C VAL A 63 5.95 3.40 -6.46
N ASN A 64 6.61 3.80 -5.37
CA ASN A 64 6.57 5.17 -4.86
C ASN A 64 7.07 6.17 -5.92
N GLU A 65 8.21 5.90 -6.55
CA GLU A 65 8.75 6.72 -7.64
C GLU A 65 7.79 6.79 -8.85
N ALA A 66 7.19 5.65 -9.21
CA ALA A 66 6.25 5.58 -10.32
C ALA A 66 4.97 6.36 -10.01
N VAL A 67 4.42 6.23 -8.80
CA VAL A 67 3.25 7.00 -8.36
C VAL A 67 3.57 8.50 -8.34
N ALA A 68 4.72 8.90 -7.82
CA ALA A 68 5.13 10.30 -7.81
C ALA A 68 5.18 10.94 -9.20
N ARG A 69 5.52 10.14 -10.23
CA ARG A 69 5.58 10.59 -11.64
C ARG A 69 4.24 10.57 -12.37
N LEU A 70 3.39 9.59 -12.05
CA LEU A 70 2.18 9.28 -12.83
C LEU A 70 0.89 9.79 -12.18
N ALA A 71 0.91 9.92 -10.85
CA ALA A 71 -0.31 10.15 -10.12
C ALA A 71 -0.88 11.55 -10.35
N PRO A 72 -2.17 11.68 -10.65
CA PRO A 72 -2.86 12.96 -10.65
C PRO A 72 -2.76 13.62 -9.27
N ALA A 73 -2.92 14.94 -9.25
CA ALA A 73 -2.78 15.75 -8.03
C ALA A 73 -3.70 15.34 -6.87
N ALA A 74 -4.79 14.64 -7.15
CA ALA A 74 -5.77 14.20 -6.16
C ALA A 74 -5.50 12.81 -5.57
N LEU A 75 -4.59 12.02 -6.14
CA LEU A 75 -4.37 10.63 -5.72
C LEU A 75 -3.62 10.54 -4.38
N ARG A 76 -4.13 9.72 -3.48
CA ARG A 76 -3.52 9.40 -2.18
C ARG A 76 -2.86 8.03 -2.21
N TYR A 77 -1.62 8.00 -1.80
CA TYR A 77 -0.78 6.81 -1.71
C TYR A 77 -0.32 6.59 -0.27
N VAL A 78 -0.37 5.35 0.21
CA VAL A 78 0.22 4.95 1.49
C VAL A 78 1.06 3.69 1.34
N GLU A 79 2.21 3.67 2.01
CA GLU A 79 3.03 2.49 2.17
C GLU A 79 2.95 1.98 3.60
N ILE A 80 2.50 0.73 3.77
CA ILE A 80 2.42 0.04 5.05
C ILE A 80 3.65 -0.85 5.19
N ILE A 81 4.49 -0.53 6.16
CA ILE A 81 5.66 -1.34 6.53
C ILE A 81 5.36 -2.17 7.78
N ALA A 82 6.12 -3.25 7.97
CA ALA A 82 5.96 -4.12 9.14
C ALA A 82 6.05 -3.35 10.46
N LYS A 83 5.24 -3.76 11.43
CA LYS A 83 5.14 -3.10 12.74
C LYS A 83 6.48 -2.94 13.43
N GLU A 84 7.33 -3.95 13.35
CA GLU A 84 8.67 -3.96 13.92
C GLU A 84 9.58 -2.89 13.30
N LYS A 85 9.39 -2.60 12.01
CA LYS A 85 10.14 -1.56 11.28
C LYS A 85 9.58 -0.16 11.53
N ALA A 86 8.28 -0.07 11.72
CA ALA A 86 7.60 1.20 11.99
C ALA A 86 7.74 1.66 13.45
N CYS A 87 7.95 0.72 14.39
CA CYS A 87 7.94 0.98 15.83
C CYS A 87 9.07 1.91 16.24
N GLN A 88 8.73 2.99 16.95
CA GLN A 88 9.68 3.97 17.49
C GLN A 88 10.26 3.57 18.86
N VAL A 89 9.73 2.51 19.48
CA VAL A 89 10.15 1.99 20.79
C VAL A 89 10.25 0.46 20.75
N PRO A 90 11.14 -0.09 19.91
CA PRO A 90 11.26 -1.53 19.75
C PRO A 90 11.55 -2.22 21.09
N GLY A 91 10.92 -3.39 21.30
CA GLY A 91 11.06 -4.15 22.55
C GLY A 91 10.11 -3.74 23.67
N MET A 92 9.42 -2.61 23.55
CA MET A 92 8.39 -2.21 24.51
C MET A 92 7.05 -2.93 24.18
N PRO A 93 6.31 -3.40 25.20
CA PRO A 93 4.98 -3.95 24.97
C PRO A 93 4.03 -2.94 24.32
N CYS A 94 3.26 -3.43 23.34
CA CYS A 94 2.29 -2.61 22.58
C CYS A 94 0.95 -2.51 23.31
N ASP A 95 0.93 -1.86 24.46
CA ASP A 95 -0.27 -1.57 25.23
C ASP A 95 -0.33 -0.11 25.63
N ALA A 96 -1.53 0.37 25.98
CA ALA A 96 -1.78 1.76 26.30
C ALA A 96 -1.17 2.19 27.69
N GLU A 97 -0.78 1.24 28.53
CA GLU A 97 -0.22 1.56 29.84
C GLU A 97 1.29 1.87 29.75
N ARG A 98 1.99 1.19 28.84
CA ARG A 98 3.45 1.22 28.74
C ARG A 98 3.98 1.97 27.53
N CYS A 99 3.26 1.92 26.40
CA CYS A 99 3.70 2.58 25.17
C CYS A 99 3.10 3.99 25.05
N LYS A 100 3.91 5.03 25.11
CA LYS A 100 3.47 6.44 24.97
C LYS A 100 2.76 6.73 23.64
N TYR A 101 3.06 5.99 22.59
CA TYR A 101 2.44 6.13 21.28
C TYR A 101 1.08 5.41 21.16
N ALA A 102 0.84 4.41 22.03
CA ALA A 102 -0.45 3.74 22.14
C ALA A 102 -1.36 4.45 23.17
N HIS A 103 -0.77 5.00 24.24
CA HIS A 103 -1.51 5.74 25.26
C HIS A 103 -2.23 6.95 24.63
N GLY A 104 -3.55 7.05 24.82
CA GLY A 104 -4.35 8.14 24.28
C GLY A 104 -4.32 8.25 22.74
N TYR A 105 -4.08 7.16 22.03
CA TYR A 105 -4.04 7.14 20.55
C TYR A 105 -5.29 7.73 19.93
N PHE A 106 -6.46 7.31 20.40
CA PHE A 106 -7.76 7.72 19.85
C PHE A 106 -8.06 9.21 20.06
N ASP A 107 -7.47 9.83 21.06
CA ASP A 107 -7.63 11.27 21.30
C ASP A 107 -6.81 12.12 20.33
N ARG A 108 -5.70 11.57 19.82
CA ARG A 108 -4.73 12.27 18.96
C ARG A 108 -4.81 11.91 17.48
N ILE A 109 -5.43 10.77 17.14
CA ILE A 109 -5.44 10.26 15.77
C ILE A 109 -6.07 11.22 14.78
N HIS A 110 -7.10 11.98 15.15
CA HIS A 110 -7.78 12.89 14.24
C HIS A 110 -6.84 13.97 13.71
N GLY A 111 -6.05 14.60 14.57
CA GLY A 111 -5.04 15.58 14.16
C GLY A 111 -3.94 14.97 13.29
N ALA A 112 -3.42 13.82 13.71
CA ALA A 112 -2.38 13.09 12.98
C ALA A 112 -2.87 12.68 11.59
N LEU A 113 -4.08 12.13 11.49
CA LEU A 113 -4.66 11.70 10.23
C LEU A 113 -4.93 12.89 9.29
N SER A 114 -5.44 14.00 9.81
CA SER A 114 -5.65 15.21 9.04
C SER A 114 -4.34 15.75 8.44
N GLU A 115 -3.27 15.83 9.24
CA GLU A 115 -1.95 16.23 8.76
C GLU A 115 -1.41 15.25 7.72
N LEU A 116 -1.46 13.94 8.01
CA LEU A 116 -0.94 12.92 7.12
C LEU A 116 -1.64 12.90 5.76
N LEU A 117 -2.98 13.00 5.74
CA LEU A 117 -3.76 12.99 4.51
C LEU A 117 -3.52 14.22 3.63
N SER A 118 -3.03 15.33 4.18
CA SER A 118 -2.62 16.49 3.40
C SER A 118 -1.38 16.23 2.54
N ALA A 119 -0.55 15.26 2.92
CA ALA A 119 0.70 14.94 2.25
C ALA A 119 0.53 14.12 0.95
N ARG A 120 -0.64 13.61 0.63
CA ARG A 120 -0.95 12.74 -0.52
C ARG A 120 -0.06 11.49 -0.65
N ILE A 121 1.26 11.63 -0.65
CA ILE A 121 2.24 10.54 -0.64
C ILE A 121 2.64 10.29 0.82
N MET A 122 2.00 9.30 1.42
CA MET A 122 2.23 8.88 2.80
C MET A 122 3.29 7.78 2.83
N SER A 123 4.53 8.16 2.52
CA SER A 123 5.69 7.27 2.63
C SER A 123 5.96 6.92 4.11
N PRO A 124 6.71 5.84 4.40
CA PRO A 124 7.09 5.50 5.78
C PRO A 124 7.74 6.68 6.54
N ALA A 125 8.59 7.45 5.87
CA ALA A 125 9.21 8.64 6.46
C ALA A 125 8.19 9.75 6.79
N THR A 126 7.22 9.97 5.90
CA THR A 126 6.13 10.94 6.14
C THR A 126 5.25 10.50 7.30
N VAL A 127 4.87 9.21 7.33
CA VAL A 127 4.08 8.62 8.42
C VAL A 127 4.82 8.76 9.75
N GLN A 128 6.13 8.44 9.77
CA GLN A 128 6.94 8.53 10.98
C GLN A 128 7.03 9.96 11.53
N ARG A 129 7.30 10.93 10.67
CA ARG A 129 7.36 12.35 11.06
C ARG A 129 6.04 12.84 11.69
N VAL A 130 4.92 12.52 11.05
CA VAL A 130 3.59 12.91 11.56
C VAL A 130 3.27 12.18 12.88
N ALA A 131 3.59 10.88 12.95
CA ALA A 131 3.40 10.07 14.14
C ALA A 131 4.21 10.60 15.34
N GLU A 132 5.44 11.04 15.12
CA GLU A 132 6.28 11.69 16.14
C GLU A 132 5.66 13.00 16.61
N HIS A 133 5.25 13.86 15.67
CA HIS A 133 4.64 15.16 15.98
C HIS A 133 3.38 15.03 16.86
N HIS A 134 2.53 14.06 16.54
CA HIS A 134 1.29 13.83 17.29
C HIS A 134 1.41 12.79 18.41
N CYS A 135 2.59 12.21 18.61
CA CYS A 135 2.82 11.14 19.59
C CYS A 135 1.86 9.94 19.43
N VAL A 136 1.61 9.47 18.19
CA VAL A 136 0.78 8.32 17.86
C VAL A 136 1.62 7.19 17.27
N CYS A 137 1.12 5.93 17.34
CA CYS A 137 1.82 4.79 16.75
C CYS A 137 1.88 4.93 15.22
N PRO A 138 3.06 4.95 14.59
CA PRO A 138 3.18 5.12 13.14
C PRO A 138 2.60 3.94 12.36
N PHE A 139 2.68 2.72 12.91
CA PHE A 139 2.06 1.56 12.28
C PHE A 139 0.54 1.70 12.24
N GLU A 140 -0.11 1.96 13.38
CA GLU A 140 -1.57 2.15 13.44
C GLU A 140 -2.02 3.35 12.60
N LEU A 141 -1.25 4.45 12.62
CA LEU A 141 -1.52 5.63 11.78
C LEU A 141 -1.51 5.29 10.29
N SER A 142 -0.56 4.45 9.84
CA SER A 142 -0.50 3.99 8.44
C SER A 142 -1.73 3.15 8.07
N LEU A 143 -2.17 2.29 8.99
CA LEU A 143 -3.37 1.46 8.80
C LEU A 143 -4.66 2.28 8.74
N ASP A 144 -4.77 3.31 9.57
CA ASP A 144 -5.93 4.20 9.54
C ASP A 144 -5.93 5.08 8.29
N ALA A 145 -4.76 5.59 7.88
CA ALA A 145 -4.61 6.33 6.63
C ALA A 145 -4.95 5.51 5.39
N ALA A 146 -4.67 4.20 5.41
CA ALA A 146 -4.98 3.30 4.29
C ALA A 146 -6.48 3.24 3.95
N ARG A 147 -7.37 3.57 4.89
CA ARG A 147 -8.82 3.67 4.64
C ARG A 147 -9.18 4.80 3.68
N TRP A 148 -8.30 5.79 3.55
CA TRP A 148 -8.49 7.00 2.74
C TRP A 148 -7.57 7.04 1.52
N ALA A 149 -6.72 6.01 1.36
CA ALA A 149 -5.79 5.91 0.24
C ALA A 149 -6.45 5.27 -0.98
N ASP A 150 -6.09 5.77 -2.15
CA ASP A 150 -6.45 5.20 -3.44
C ASP A 150 -5.48 4.07 -3.84
N VAL A 151 -4.22 4.21 -3.45
CA VAL A 151 -3.16 3.21 -3.68
C VAL A 151 -2.52 2.84 -2.35
N ILE A 152 -2.54 1.55 -2.04
CA ILE A 152 -1.92 0.97 -0.85
C ILE A 152 -0.79 0.06 -1.30
N VAL A 153 0.39 0.23 -0.73
CA VAL A 153 1.54 -0.67 -0.95
C VAL A 153 1.88 -1.36 0.36
N GLY A 154 2.13 -2.66 0.28
CA GLY A 154 2.47 -3.42 1.48
C GLY A 154 2.93 -4.85 1.18
N ASP A 155 3.27 -5.58 2.23
CA ASP A 155 3.62 -7.00 2.12
C ASP A 155 2.39 -7.86 1.79
N TYR A 156 2.62 -9.01 1.16
CA TYR A 156 1.58 -9.99 0.83
C TYR A 156 0.74 -10.41 2.04
N ASN A 157 1.36 -10.46 3.23
CA ASN A 157 0.71 -10.89 4.46
C ASN A 157 -0.50 -10.01 4.80
N TYR A 158 -0.47 -8.72 4.44
CA TYR A 158 -1.58 -7.81 4.74
C TYR A 158 -2.89 -8.15 4.02
N LEU A 159 -2.83 -8.93 2.95
CA LEU A 159 -4.01 -9.35 2.22
C LEU A 159 -4.22 -10.88 2.23
N LEU A 160 -3.14 -11.66 2.23
CA LEU A 160 -3.20 -13.11 1.99
C LEU A 160 -3.02 -13.95 3.25
N ASP A 161 -2.32 -13.47 4.29
CA ASP A 161 -2.14 -14.22 5.53
C ASP A 161 -3.42 -14.17 6.38
N PRO A 162 -4.00 -15.33 6.77
CA PRO A 162 -5.23 -15.38 7.56
C PRO A 162 -5.13 -14.67 8.93
N VAL A 163 -3.92 -14.60 9.51
CA VAL A 163 -3.68 -14.01 10.83
C VAL A 163 -3.40 -12.52 10.74
N VAL A 164 -2.58 -12.11 9.76
CA VAL A 164 -2.10 -10.73 9.61
C VAL A 164 -3.02 -9.90 8.70
N ARG A 165 -3.86 -10.58 7.90
CA ARG A 165 -4.75 -9.94 6.93
C ARG A 165 -5.51 -8.75 7.52
N LEU A 166 -5.42 -7.63 6.86
CA LEU A 166 -6.17 -6.43 7.22
C LEU A 166 -7.65 -6.63 6.87
N GLN A 167 -8.43 -7.11 7.83
CA GLN A 167 -9.87 -7.39 7.66
C GLN A 167 -10.65 -6.19 7.12
N ARG A 168 -10.17 -4.98 7.38
CA ARG A 168 -10.77 -3.73 6.89
C ARG A 168 -10.85 -3.61 5.36
N PHE A 169 -10.13 -4.46 4.62
CA PHE A 169 -10.16 -4.54 3.16
C PHE A 169 -10.77 -5.85 2.64
N ALA A 170 -11.13 -6.78 3.53
CA ALA A 170 -11.64 -8.10 3.14
C ALA A 170 -12.97 -8.02 2.37
N ASP A 171 -13.79 -7.03 2.67
CA ASP A 171 -15.13 -6.83 2.08
C ASP A 171 -15.14 -5.78 0.97
N ASP A 172 -13.96 -5.26 0.58
CA ASP A 172 -13.84 -4.25 -0.48
C ASP A 172 -13.99 -4.90 -1.85
N LYS A 173 -15.22 -4.89 -2.38
CA LYS A 173 -15.59 -5.55 -3.64
C LYS A 173 -14.99 -4.90 -4.88
N ARG A 174 -14.48 -3.68 -4.77
CA ARG A 174 -13.89 -2.91 -5.87
C ARG A 174 -12.39 -2.66 -5.68
N LEU A 175 -11.73 -3.60 -4.99
CA LEU A 175 -10.30 -3.62 -4.80
C LEU A 175 -9.60 -4.32 -5.96
N ALA A 176 -8.71 -3.63 -6.67
CA ALA A 176 -7.77 -4.27 -7.59
C ALA A 176 -6.48 -4.63 -6.86
N VAL A 177 -5.99 -5.85 -7.08
CA VAL A 177 -4.76 -6.36 -6.45
C VAL A 177 -3.69 -6.57 -7.50
N LEU A 178 -2.55 -5.95 -7.30
CA LEU A 178 -1.35 -6.12 -8.10
C LEU A 178 -0.29 -6.83 -7.26
N ILE A 179 0.24 -7.93 -7.76
CA ILE A 179 1.20 -8.75 -7.03
C ILE A 179 2.52 -8.78 -7.81
N ASP A 180 3.56 -8.18 -7.23
CA ASP A 180 4.91 -8.26 -7.78
C ASP A 180 5.59 -9.55 -7.30
N GLU A 181 6.44 -10.16 -8.13
CA GLU A 181 7.18 -11.39 -7.81
C GLU A 181 6.26 -12.54 -7.32
N SER A 182 5.11 -12.73 -7.98
CA SER A 182 4.04 -13.66 -7.55
C SER A 182 4.50 -15.12 -7.40
N HIS A 183 5.64 -15.50 -7.99
CA HIS A 183 6.26 -16.83 -7.78
C HIS A 183 6.63 -17.10 -6.32
N GLN A 184 6.86 -16.05 -5.51
CA GLN A 184 7.15 -16.18 -4.08
C GLN A 184 5.92 -16.55 -3.23
N LEU A 185 4.71 -16.41 -3.76
CA LEU A 185 3.49 -16.75 -3.03
C LEU A 185 3.39 -18.23 -2.67
N ALA A 186 3.81 -19.10 -3.58
CA ALA A 186 3.77 -20.55 -3.36
C ALA A 186 4.64 -20.99 -2.17
N ASP A 187 5.78 -20.33 -1.97
CA ASP A 187 6.72 -20.65 -0.88
C ASP A 187 6.24 -20.07 0.47
N ARG A 188 5.44 -19.00 0.43
CA ARG A 188 4.87 -18.38 1.63
C ARG A 188 3.54 -19.00 2.09
N ALA A 189 2.85 -19.71 1.21
CA ALA A 189 1.59 -20.40 1.53
C ALA A 189 1.81 -21.77 2.20
N ARG A 190 3.06 -22.19 2.43
CA ARG A 190 3.44 -23.42 3.14
C ARG A 190 3.80 -23.13 4.58
#